data_1879093c8c51cdd762bc1120fbb78c6f
#
_entry.id   1879093c8c51cdd762bc1120fbb78c6f
#
_cell.length_a   1.000
_cell.length_b   1.000
_cell.length_c   1.000
_cell.angle_alpha   90.00
_cell.angle_beta   90.00
_cell.angle_gamma   90.00
#
_symmetry.space_group_name_H-M   'P 1'
#
loop_
_entity.id
_entity.type
_entity.pdbx_description
1 polymer ?
#
loop_
_entity_poly.entity_id
_entity_poly.type
_entity_poly.pdbx_seq_one_letter_code
_entity_poly.pdbx_strand_id
1 'polypeptide(L)'
;MVILLRRYIMRQIYYFKDDSPKLGVSLEAHIADIHFGVIDPETQFNILMEQFFMKIKDLKLDLISINGDLFEHKFMSNSDAIMYAMRFVDVLVNYCRNTGCTLILLHGTMSHDANQLKLFYNYLRDDTVDIRIVEEVKFEYVKNKKILCIPELYGRSESYYTQYLYYSGYYDSCILHGTYVGSIFGKDTPCLNSDREPVFTMDHFCHCKGPIIAGHVHVAQCFNNHFYYCGSALRYRFGEEQHKGFYILLHDLDTRYYYLHFEEIKSFRYDTINLDDMLNLDPKETVEYINKLKASGIDNIRVEFTRSNDNLNIIKEYYRNNQSIMIKDELREAQLAAKDKIMADRISEYSYVLDKNLSEYEILVRYINQNMGHTYITVEELKDILKPI
;
A
#
# COMPACT_ATOMS: atom_id res chain seq x y z
N MET A 1 6.25 -22.74 18.44
CA MET A 1 6.89 -21.43 18.18
C MET A 1 6.44 -20.40 19.20
N VAL A 2 5.16 -20.13 19.38
CA VAL A 2 4.62 -19.17 20.39
C VAL A 2 5.12 -19.45 21.82
N ILE A 3 5.19 -20.71 22.24
CA ILE A 3 5.70 -21.11 23.57
C ILE A 3 7.22 -20.83 23.70
N LEU A 4 7.98 -21.01 22.64
CA LEU A 4 9.42 -20.70 22.62
C LEU A 4 9.66 -19.19 22.62
N LEU A 5 8.91 -18.43 21.85
CA LEU A 5 8.93 -16.96 21.84
C LEU A 5 8.55 -16.41 23.23
N ARG A 6 7.48 -16.93 23.85
CA ARG A 6 7.05 -16.57 25.21
C ARG A 6 8.14 -16.92 26.25
N ARG A 7 8.80 -18.07 26.13
CA ARG A 7 9.93 -18.45 27.03
C ARG A 7 11.19 -17.63 26.79
N TYR A 8 11.47 -17.27 25.54
CA TYR A 8 12.61 -16.41 25.20
C TYR A 8 12.40 -14.98 25.67
N ILE A 9 11.21 -14.42 25.38
CA ILE A 9 10.75 -13.10 25.84
C ILE A 9 10.78 -13.03 27.38
N MET A 10 10.21 -14.02 28.07
CA MET A 10 10.19 -14.05 29.52
C MET A 10 11.60 -14.24 30.16
N ARG A 11 12.52 -14.92 29.48
CA ARG A 11 13.92 -15.01 29.95
C ARG A 11 14.67 -13.69 29.86
N GLN A 12 14.43 -12.87 28.87
CA GLN A 12 15.06 -11.55 28.74
C GLN A 12 14.55 -10.56 29.80
N ILE A 13 13.26 -10.64 30.19
CA ILE A 13 12.64 -9.77 31.20
C ILE A 13 13.21 -10.02 32.62
N TYR A 14 13.72 -11.21 32.93
CA TYR A 14 14.19 -11.56 34.29
C TYR A 14 15.64 -11.12 34.61
N TYR A 15 16.38 -10.54 33.68
CA TYR A 15 17.80 -10.24 33.91
C TYR A 15 18.11 -8.87 34.54
N PHE A 16 17.12 -7.99 34.69
CA PHE A 16 17.33 -6.64 35.24
C PHE A 16 16.58 -6.48 36.57
N LYS A 17 17.31 -6.63 37.69
CA LYS A 17 16.84 -6.20 39.02
C LYS A 17 17.45 -4.85 39.33
N ASP A 18 16.65 -3.81 39.24
CA ASP A 18 16.91 -2.49 39.81
C ASP A 18 15.64 -2.02 40.52
N ASP A 19 15.79 -1.41 41.71
CA ASP A 19 14.70 -1.02 42.62
C ASP A 19 14.05 0.32 42.29
N SER A 20 14.38 0.94 41.14
CA SER A 20 13.71 2.14 40.66
C SER A 20 12.27 1.86 40.18
N PRO A 21 11.32 2.83 40.26
CA PRO A 21 9.99 2.65 39.74
C PRO A 21 10.06 2.36 38.23
N LYS A 22 9.68 1.14 37.86
CA LYS A 22 9.80 0.66 36.49
C LYS A 22 8.64 1.17 35.67
N LEU A 23 8.95 1.76 34.49
CA LEU A 23 7.96 2.12 33.48
C LEU A 23 7.34 0.86 32.87
N GLY A 24 8.07 -0.25 32.88
CA GLY A 24 7.62 -1.58 32.50
C GLY A 24 7.92 -1.92 31.04
N VAL A 25 7.41 -3.07 30.65
CA VAL A 25 7.59 -3.61 29.30
C VAL A 25 6.28 -3.52 28.54
N SER A 26 6.34 -3.04 27.29
CA SER A 26 5.21 -3.02 26.36
C SER A 26 5.36 -4.16 25.35
N LEU A 27 4.28 -4.92 25.15
CA LEU A 27 4.19 -5.96 24.10
C LEU A 27 3.14 -5.54 23.08
N GLU A 28 3.53 -5.44 21.83
CA GLU A 28 2.74 -4.82 20.78
C GLU A 28 2.71 -5.65 19.51
N ALA A 29 1.63 -5.53 18.72
CA ALA A 29 1.53 -6.05 17.36
C ALA A 29 1.22 -4.93 16.38
N HIS A 30 1.97 -4.86 15.28
CA HIS A 30 1.86 -3.82 14.27
C HIS A 30 1.70 -4.44 12.90
N ILE A 31 0.59 -4.12 12.22
CA ILE A 31 0.28 -4.54 10.86
C ILE A 31 -0.06 -3.31 10.02
N ALA A 32 0.17 -3.35 8.71
CA ALA A 32 -0.12 -2.24 7.80
C ALA A 32 -0.60 -2.74 6.46
N ASP A 33 -1.10 -1.83 5.64
CA ASP A 33 -1.36 -2.05 4.20
C ASP A 33 -2.17 -3.34 3.99
N ILE A 34 -3.31 -3.44 4.69
CA ILE A 34 -4.20 -4.60 4.63
C ILE A 34 -4.99 -4.60 3.33
N HIS A 35 -5.42 -3.43 2.85
CA HIS A 35 -6.12 -3.24 1.58
C HIS A 35 -7.31 -4.18 1.40
N PHE A 36 -8.28 -4.19 2.33
CA PHE A 36 -9.49 -4.95 2.13
C PHE A 36 -10.16 -4.60 0.80
N GLY A 37 -10.43 -5.63 0.00
CA GLY A 37 -11.05 -5.53 -1.31
C GLY A 37 -10.10 -5.54 -2.50
N VAL A 38 -8.77 -5.62 -2.29
CA VAL A 38 -7.79 -5.85 -3.37
C VAL A 38 -7.87 -7.29 -3.90
N ILE A 39 -8.23 -8.23 -3.04
CA ILE A 39 -8.55 -9.63 -3.36
C ILE A 39 -9.94 -9.94 -2.80
N ASP A 40 -10.44 -11.16 -3.01
CA ASP A 40 -11.70 -11.60 -2.41
C ASP A 40 -11.72 -11.34 -0.90
N PRO A 41 -12.65 -10.50 -0.40
CA PRO A 41 -12.61 -10.02 0.98
C PRO A 41 -12.82 -11.12 2.02
N GLU A 42 -13.58 -12.17 1.69
CA GLU A 42 -13.77 -13.33 2.58
C GLU A 42 -12.48 -14.12 2.73
N THR A 43 -11.82 -14.40 1.63
CA THR A 43 -10.52 -15.08 1.62
C THR A 43 -9.47 -14.27 2.38
N GLN A 44 -9.44 -12.96 2.17
CA GLN A 44 -8.54 -12.04 2.87
C GLN A 44 -8.78 -12.07 4.38
N PHE A 45 -10.03 -11.97 4.80
CA PHE A 45 -10.43 -12.08 6.20
C PHE A 45 -9.99 -13.42 6.82
N ASN A 46 -10.25 -14.54 6.14
CA ASN A 46 -9.89 -15.85 6.65
C ASN A 46 -8.38 -16.02 6.85
N ILE A 47 -7.56 -15.54 5.90
CA ILE A 47 -6.09 -15.56 6.04
C ILE A 47 -5.65 -14.70 7.25
N LEU A 48 -6.20 -13.50 7.40
CA LEU A 48 -5.88 -12.62 8.54
C LEU A 48 -6.31 -13.24 9.87
N MET A 49 -7.46 -13.90 9.91
CA MET A 49 -7.91 -14.61 11.11
C MET A 49 -6.97 -15.77 11.46
N GLU A 50 -6.61 -16.60 10.47
CA GLU A 50 -5.77 -17.76 10.69
C GLU A 50 -4.32 -17.39 11.01
N GLN A 51 -3.74 -16.40 10.31
CA GLN A 51 -2.31 -16.17 10.34
C GLN A 51 -1.87 -14.90 11.08
N PHE A 52 -2.77 -13.96 11.32
CA PHE A 52 -2.52 -12.82 12.19
C PHE A 52 -3.20 -13.01 13.56
N PHE A 53 -4.54 -13.08 13.59
CA PHE A 53 -5.27 -13.11 14.86
C PHE A 53 -4.95 -14.35 15.70
N MET A 54 -4.91 -15.54 15.09
CA MET A 54 -4.60 -16.78 15.82
C MET A 54 -3.17 -16.79 16.41
N LYS A 55 -2.24 -16.01 15.86
CA LYS A 55 -0.89 -15.88 16.38
C LYS A 55 -0.80 -14.93 17.58
N ILE A 56 -1.66 -13.92 17.63
CA ILE A 56 -1.65 -12.89 18.69
C ILE A 56 -2.67 -13.12 19.82
N LYS A 57 -3.75 -13.87 19.57
CA LYS A 57 -4.88 -14.01 20.52
C LYS A 57 -4.50 -14.48 21.93
N ASP A 58 -3.44 -15.30 22.04
CA ASP A 58 -2.96 -15.83 23.32
C ASP A 58 -1.82 -14.98 23.93
N LEU A 59 -1.41 -13.92 23.25
CA LEU A 59 -0.46 -12.93 23.77
C LEU A 59 -1.23 -11.89 24.58
N LYS A 60 -0.67 -11.47 25.70
CA LYS A 60 -1.21 -10.33 26.44
C LYS A 60 -0.60 -9.05 25.89
N LEU A 61 -1.14 -8.59 24.78
CA LEU A 61 -0.66 -7.36 24.13
C LEU A 61 -1.13 -6.12 24.90
N ASP A 62 -0.32 -5.09 24.84
CA ASP A 62 -0.62 -3.75 25.34
C ASP A 62 -1.17 -2.86 24.22
N LEU A 63 -0.73 -3.12 22.99
CA LEU A 63 -1.11 -2.36 21.81
C LEU A 63 -1.25 -3.27 20.58
N ILE A 64 -2.29 -3.07 19.81
CA ILE A 64 -2.40 -3.48 18.41
C ILE A 64 -2.50 -2.21 17.59
N SER A 65 -1.72 -2.07 16.53
CA SER A 65 -1.87 -0.95 15.59
C SER A 65 -2.03 -1.44 14.15
N ILE A 66 -2.96 -0.82 13.44
CA ILE A 66 -3.09 -0.90 11.99
C ILE A 66 -2.51 0.41 11.46
N ASN A 67 -1.33 0.33 10.85
CA ASN A 67 -0.55 1.51 10.45
C ASN A 67 -0.92 2.00 9.05
N GLY A 68 -2.21 2.24 8.82
CA GLY A 68 -2.77 2.79 7.58
C GLY A 68 -3.15 1.74 6.54
N ASP A 69 -3.86 2.19 5.55
CA ASP A 69 -4.34 1.46 4.37
C ASP A 69 -5.09 0.17 4.74
N LEU A 70 -6.12 0.33 5.59
CA LEU A 70 -7.04 -0.75 5.92
C LEU A 70 -7.89 -1.15 4.70
N PHE A 71 -8.28 -0.19 3.87
CA PHE A 71 -9.09 -0.39 2.66
C PHE A 71 -8.27 -0.18 1.39
N GLU A 72 -8.62 -0.86 0.29
CA GLU A 72 -7.96 -0.67 -1.02
C GLU A 72 -8.35 0.66 -1.68
N HIS A 73 -9.61 1.05 -1.54
CA HIS A 73 -10.16 2.31 -2.04
C HIS A 73 -11.50 2.60 -1.36
N LYS A 74 -12.12 3.71 -1.73
CA LYS A 74 -13.45 4.04 -1.21
C LYS A 74 -14.51 3.08 -1.77
N PHE A 75 -15.14 2.31 -0.88
CA PHE A 75 -16.22 1.38 -1.20
C PHE A 75 -17.61 1.95 -0.89
N MET A 76 -18.62 1.38 -1.51
CA MET A 76 -20.00 1.58 -1.06
C MET A 76 -20.23 0.84 0.27
N SER A 77 -21.06 1.37 1.12
CA SER A 77 -21.32 0.84 2.47
C SER A 77 -21.86 -0.60 2.51
N ASN A 78 -22.42 -1.08 1.41
CA ASN A 78 -22.96 -2.44 1.25
C ASN A 78 -21.97 -3.40 0.56
N SER A 79 -20.69 -3.02 0.37
CA SER A 79 -19.71 -3.90 -0.25
C SER A 79 -19.20 -4.95 0.74
N ASP A 80 -18.82 -6.12 0.21
CA ASP A 80 -18.22 -7.19 1.00
C ASP A 80 -16.90 -6.74 1.63
N ALA A 81 -16.13 -5.89 0.96
CA ALA A 81 -14.90 -5.33 1.51
C ALA A 81 -15.15 -4.56 2.83
N ILE A 82 -16.19 -3.72 2.88
CA ILE A 82 -16.60 -3.02 4.12
C ILE A 82 -17.03 -4.03 5.17
N MET A 83 -17.87 -4.99 4.81
CA MET A 83 -18.39 -5.99 5.75
C MET A 83 -17.26 -6.80 6.39
N TYR A 84 -16.34 -7.31 5.61
CA TYR A 84 -15.25 -8.14 6.14
C TYR A 84 -14.19 -7.32 6.89
N ALA A 85 -13.89 -6.08 6.47
CA ALA A 85 -13.04 -5.17 7.22
C ALA A 85 -13.65 -4.85 8.59
N MET A 86 -14.96 -4.56 8.66
CA MET A 86 -15.67 -4.35 9.93
C MET A 86 -15.59 -5.60 10.81
N ARG A 87 -15.86 -6.79 10.29
CA ARG A 87 -15.74 -8.05 11.04
C ARG A 87 -14.33 -8.27 11.58
N PHE A 88 -13.30 -7.94 10.80
CA PHE A 88 -11.91 -8.05 11.24
C PHE A 88 -11.63 -7.10 12.41
N VAL A 89 -12.01 -5.83 12.28
CA VAL A 89 -11.86 -4.85 13.36
C VAL A 89 -12.68 -5.23 14.59
N ASP A 90 -13.91 -5.76 14.43
CA ASP A 90 -14.75 -6.25 15.52
C ASP A 90 -14.05 -7.35 16.34
N VAL A 91 -13.35 -8.27 15.66
CA VAL A 91 -12.57 -9.32 16.34
C VAL A 91 -11.46 -8.71 17.20
N LEU A 92 -10.74 -7.70 16.65
CA LEU A 92 -9.68 -7.00 17.38
C LEU A 92 -10.24 -6.18 18.56
N VAL A 93 -11.36 -5.50 18.36
CA VAL A 93 -12.07 -4.77 19.42
C VAL A 93 -12.48 -5.71 20.55
N ASN A 94 -13.03 -6.88 20.23
CA ASN A 94 -13.40 -7.88 21.24
C ASN A 94 -12.18 -8.45 21.98
N TYR A 95 -11.08 -8.66 21.27
CA TYR A 95 -9.82 -9.03 21.93
C TYR A 95 -9.35 -7.93 22.89
N CYS A 96 -9.34 -6.68 22.45
CA CYS A 96 -8.93 -5.54 23.28
C CYS A 96 -9.83 -5.36 24.50
N ARG A 97 -11.15 -5.50 24.35
CA ARG A 97 -12.12 -5.48 25.47
C ARG A 97 -11.81 -6.53 26.52
N ASN A 98 -11.43 -7.73 26.11
CA ASN A 98 -11.17 -8.84 27.01
C ASN A 98 -9.79 -8.80 27.68
N THR A 99 -8.82 -8.10 27.07
CA THR A 99 -7.42 -8.11 27.53
C THR A 99 -6.96 -6.79 28.11
N GLY A 100 -7.70 -5.69 27.89
CA GLY A 100 -7.28 -4.32 28.20
C GLY A 100 -6.21 -3.80 27.24
N CYS A 101 -6.08 -4.41 26.07
CA CYS A 101 -5.20 -3.93 24.99
C CYS A 101 -5.78 -2.67 24.34
N THR A 102 -4.93 -1.73 23.94
CA THR A 102 -5.32 -0.57 23.12
C THR A 102 -5.30 -0.97 21.64
N LEU A 103 -6.29 -0.56 20.85
CA LEU A 103 -6.31 -0.67 19.40
C LEU A 103 -6.13 0.72 18.77
N ILE A 104 -5.10 0.91 17.94
CA ILE A 104 -4.90 2.13 17.17
C ILE A 104 -5.16 1.84 15.69
N LEU A 105 -6.10 2.57 15.09
CA LEU A 105 -6.33 2.61 13.65
C LEU A 105 -5.75 3.93 13.13
N LEU A 106 -4.64 3.86 12.43
CA LEU A 106 -3.99 5.01 11.80
C LEU A 106 -4.55 5.18 10.38
N HIS A 107 -4.88 6.42 10.00
CA HIS A 107 -5.30 6.73 8.64
C HIS A 107 -4.10 6.62 7.70
N GLY A 108 -4.29 5.89 6.61
CA GLY A 108 -3.31 5.73 5.54
C GLY A 108 -3.49 6.71 4.40
N THR A 109 -3.27 6.25 3.19
CA THR A 109 -3.39 7.04 1.96
C THR A 109 -4.84 7.48 1.74
N MET A 110 -5.04 8.76 1.40
CA MET A 110 -6.37 9.33 1.22
C MET A 110 -7.18 8.63 0.12
N SER A 111 -6.54 8.10 -0.91
CA SER A 111 -7.21 7.34 -1.97
C SER A 111 -7.67 5.94 -1.52
N HIS A 112 -7.05 5.40 -0.48
CA HIS A 112 -7.36 4.11 0.11
C HIS A 112 -8.38 4.24 1.24
N ASP A 113 -7.96 4.73 2.39
CA ASP A 113 -8.84 4.82 3.55
C ASP A 113 -9.94 5.87 3.42
N ALA A 114 -9.71 6.95 2.68
CA ALA A 114 -10.65 8.07 2.51
C ALA A 114 -11.24 8.50 3.87
N ASN A 115 -12.58 8.47 4.00
CA ASN A 115 -13.28 8.72 5.26
C ASN A 115 -13.85 7.44 5.90
N GLN A 116 -13.36 6.27 5.50
CA GLN A 116 -13.98 4.99 5.87
C GLN A 116 -13.66 4.55 7.29
N LEU A 117 -12.59 5.06 7.90
CA LEU A 117 -12.32 4.82 9.33
C LEU A 117 -13.45 5.35 10.24
N LYS A 118 -14.29 6.27 9.74
CA LYS A 118 -15.51 6.72 10.45
C LYS A 118 -16.53 5.61 10.72
N LEU A 119 -16.46 4.49 10.00
CA LEU A 119 -17.27 3.30 10.29
C LEU A 119 -17.04 2.76 11.70
N PHE A 120 -15.89 3.05 12.27
CA PHE A 120 -15.49 2.57 13.60
C PHE A 120 -15.70 3.60 14.71
N TYR A 121 -16.25 4.80 14.43
CA TYR A 121 -16.45 5.86 15.42
C TYR A 121 -17.39 5.47 16.55
N ASN A 122 -18.28 4.50 16.33
CA ASN A 122 -19.17 4.01 17.39
C ASN A 122 -18.39 3.41 18.56
N TYR A 123 -17.22 2.80 18.31
CA TYR A 123 -16.37 2.24 19.37
C TYR A 123 -15.67 3.31 20.22
N LEU A 124 -15.52 4.55 19.72
CA LEU A 124 -14.96 5.66 20.51
C LEU A 124 -15.85 6.07 21.68
N ARG A 125 -17.10 5.60 21.71
CA ARG A 125 -18.09 5.86 22.78
C ARG A 125 -18.25 4.68 23.72
N ASP A 126 -17.52 3.60 23.49
CA ASP A 126 -17.60 2.37 24.29
C ASP A 126 -16.48 2.38 25.33
N ASP A 127 -16.83 2.74 26.57
CA ASP A 127 -15.87 2.83 27.68
C ASP A 127 -15.27 1.46 28.09
N THR A 128 -15.74 0.36 27.50
CA THR A 128 -15.23 -0.99 27.79
C THR A 128 -14.04 -1.39 26.94
N VAL A 129 -13.65 -0.57 25.95
CA VAL A 129 -12.54 -0.82 25.06
C VAL A 129 -11.75 0.47 24.77
N ASP A 130 -10.43 0.38 24.75
CA ASP A 130 -9.57 1.49 24.34
C ASP A 130 -9.26 1.37 22.84
N ILE A 131 -10.06 2.04 22.00
CA ILE A 131 -9.83 2.18 20.57
C ILE A 131 -9.53 3.63 20.22
N ARG A 132 -8.57 3.85 19.35
CA ARG A 132 -8.13 5.19 18.94
C ARG A 132 -8.01 5.25 17.42
N ILE A 133 -8.74 6.19 16.84
CA ILE A 133 -8.70 6.46 15.40
C ILE A 133 -7.87 7.74 15.22
N VAL A 134 -6.80 7.62 14.44
CA VAL A 134 -5.82 8.69 14.28
C VAL A 134 -5.84 9.20 12.85
N GLU A 135 -6.46 10.36 12.66
CA GLU A 135 -6.60 11.05 11.37
C GLU A 135 -5.79 12.36 11.30
N GLU A 136 -5.14 12.76 12.42
CA GLU A 136 -4.26 13.92 12.54
C GLU A 136 -3.00 13.52 13.31
N VAL A 137 -1.89 14.23 13.11
CA VAL A 137 -0.65 13.98 13.87
C VAL A 137 -0.88 14.29 15.33
N LYS A 138 -0.61 13.32 16.19
CA LYS A 138 -0.76 13.47 17.64
C LYS A 138 0.09 12.47 18.42
N PHE A 139 0.24 12.76 19.72
CA PHE A 139 0.78 11.80 20.67
C PHE A 139 -0.35 10.99 21.29
N GLU A 140 -0.14 9.67 21.31
CA GLU A 140 -0.96 8.74 22.06
C GLU A 140 -0.18 8.18 23.25
N TYR A 141 -0.88 7.89 24.33
CA TYR A 141 -0.28 7.33 25.53
C TYR A 141 -0.90 5.96 25.82
N VAL A 142 -0.12 4.90 25.61
CA VAL A 142 -0.55 3.54 25.93
C VAL A 142 0.22 3.11 27.19
N LYS A 143 -0.49 2.98 28.30
CA LYS A 143 0.15 2.84 29.62
C LYS A 143 1.15 3.99 29.85
N ASN A 144 2.43 3.65 30.09
CA ASN A 144 3.50 4.63 30.33
C ASN A 144 4.29 4.99 29.05
N LYS A 145 3.85 4.50 27.90
CA LYS A 145 4.54 4.71 26.61
C LYS A 145 3.94 5.91 25.87
N LYS A 146 4.78 6.87 25.49
CA LYS A 146 4.43 8.01 24.65
C LYS A 146 4.74 7.67 23.18
N ILE A 147 3.72 7.62 22.34
CA ILE A 147 3.79 7.19 20.94
C ILE A 147 3.43 8.36 20.05
N LEU A 148 4.31 8.72 19.12
CA LEU A 148 3.96 9.68 18.05
C LEU A 148 3.23 8.92 16.94
N CYS A 149 2.02 9.39 16.60
CA CYS A 149 1.20 8.82 15.53
C CYS A 149 1.12 9.81 14.38
N ILE A 150 1.57 9.41 13.19
CA ILE A 150 1.62 10.25 11.99
C ILE A 150 0.83 9.57 10.88
N PRO A 151 -0.44 9.95 10.65
CA PRO A 151 -1.19 9.53 9.47
C PRO A 151 -0.63 10.21 8.21
N GLU A 152 -0.93 9.66 7.03
CA GLU A 152 -0.55 10.29 5.78
C GLU A 152 -1.48 11.47 5.47
N LEU A 153 -0.90 12.67 5.47
CA LEU A 153 -1.63 13.92 5.25
C LEU A 153 -1.07 14.67 4.05
N TYR A 154 -1.85 14.74 2.98
CA TYR A 154 -1.46 15.47 1.78
C TYR A 154 -1.47 17.01 1.97
N GLY A 155 -0.51 17.67 1.34
CA GLY A 155 -0.44 19.13 1.26
C GLY A 155 -0.12 19.81 2.58
N ARG A 156 0.34 19.07 3.59
CA ARG A 156 0.88 19.67 4.83
C ARG A 156 2.33 20.06 4.62
N SER A 157 2.67 21.26 5.07
CA SER A 157 4.05 21.75 5.03
C SER A 157 4.93 21.00 6.04
N GLU A 158 6.24 21.00 5.80
CA GLU A 158 7.21 20.46 6.76
C GLU A 158 7.07 21.09 8.15
N SER A 159 6.76 22.40 8.21
CA SER A 159 6.54 23.11 9.48
C SER A 159 5.37 22.54 10.30
N TYR A 160 4.37 21.93 9.66
CA TYR A 160 3.28 21.25 10.36
C TYR A 160 3.79 20.06 11.19
N TYR A 161 4.74 19.29 10.66
CA TYR A 161 5.30 18.14 11.37
C TYR A 161 6.35 18.54 12.40
N THR A 162 7.08 19.62 12.16
CA THR A 162 8.18 20.11 13.01
C THR A 162 7.81 20.26 14.47
N GLN A 163 6.58 20.75 14.76
CA GLN A 163 6.11 20.90 16.14
C GLN A 163 6.02 19.58 16.92
N TYR A 164 5.72 18.49 16.23
CA TYR A 164 5.64 17.15 16.82
C TYR A 164 7.01 16.46 16.87
N LEU A 165 7.79 16.61 15.81
CA LEU A 165 9.06 15.93 15.63
C LEU A 165 10.17 16.53 16.49
N TYR A 166 10.24 17.88 16.61
CA TYR A 166 11.34 18.56 17.25
C TYR A 166 10.99 19.28 18.56
N TYR A 167 9.79 19.84 18.69
CA TYR A 167 9.47 20.68 19.83
C TYR A 167 8.68 20.00 20.94
N SER A 168 8.18 18.80 20.73
CA SER A 168 7.36 18.07 21.72
C SER A 168 8.16 17.23 22.72
N GLY A 169 9.49 17.35 22.69
CA GLY A 169 10.38 16.54 23.52
C GLY A 169 10.46 15.08 23.08
N TYR A 170 11.07 14.26 23.91
CA TYR A 170 11.26 12.84 23.59
C TYR A 170 9.98 12.03 23.63
N TYR A 171 9.92 10.99 22.79
CA TYR A 171 8.87 9.99 22.76
C TYR A 171 9.47 8.59 22.58
N ASP A 172 8.71 7.59 22.99
CA ASP A 172 9.24 6.22 23.15
C ASP A 172 9.22 5.43 21.83
N SER A 173 8.26 5.70 20.94
CA SER A 173 8.18 5.10 19.61
C SER A 173 7.33 5.96 18.68
N CYS A 174 7.35 5.62 17.38
CA CYS A 174 6.51 6.24 16.38
C CYS A 174 5.80 5.17 15.55
N ILE A 175 4.53 5.41 15.25
CA ILE A 175 3.80 4.70 14.20
C ILE A 175 3.40 5.71 13.13
N LEU A 176 3.61 5.35 11.88
CA LEU A 176 3.32 6.28 10.79
C LEU A 176 2.86 5.57 9.52
N HIS A 177 2.19 6.35 8.66
CA HIS A 177 1.95 5.98 7.27
C HIS A 177 2.54 7.07 6.39
N GLY A 178 3.47 6.72 5.50
CA GLY A 178 4.13 7.69 4.63
C GLY A 178 5.51 7.25 4.13
N THR A 179 6.10 8.07 3.29
CA THR A 179 7.34 7.78 2.58
C THR A 179 8.58 8.11 3.41
N TYR A 180 9.54 7.18 3.45
CA TYR A 180 10.88 7.41 3.98
C TYR A 180 11.91 7.47 2.83
N VAL A 181 12.84 8.40 2.90
CA VAL A 181 13.89 8.57 1.88
C VAL A 181 14.70 7.28 1.72
N GLY A 182 14.81 6.80 0.48
CA GLY A 182 15.55 5.59 0.13
C GLY A 182 14.74 4.30 0.23
N SER A 183 13.44 4.37 0.55
CA SER A 183 12.55 3.19 0.49
C SER A 183 12.32 2.71 -0.95
N ILE A 184 12.02 1.43 -1.09
CA ILE A 184 11.83 0.73 -2.36
C ILE A 184 10.42 0.16 -2.40
N PHE A 185 9.61 0.52 -3.41
CA PHE A 185 8.24 0.02 -3.56
C PHE A 185 8.14 -1.42 -4.06
N GLY A 186 9.13 -1.88 -4.83
CA GLY A 186 9.17 -3.21 -5.43
C GLY A 186 10.59 -3.56 -5.86
N LYS A 187 10.73 -4.56 -6.72
CA LYS A 187 12.04 -4.99 -7.21
C LYS A 187 12.74 -3.80 -7.90
N ASP A 188 13.71 -3.20 -7.20
CA ASP A 188 14.54 -2.09 -7.66
C ASP A 188 13.77 -0.81 -8.08
N THR A 189 12.51 -0.66 -7.64
CA THR A 189 11.72 0.54 -7.93
C THR A 189 11.82 1.49 -6.74
N PRO A 190 12.61 2.58 -6.84
CA PRO A 190 12.71 3.55 -5.76
C PRO A 190 11.37 4.26 -5.55
N CYS A 191 11.12 4.65 -4.32
CA CYS A 191 10.01 5.51 -3.96
C CYS A 191 10.20 6.86 -4.65
N LEU A 192 9.31 7.22 -5.57
CA LEU A 192 9.31 8.54 -6.18
C LEU A 192 8.68 9.51 -5.20
N ASN A 193 9.42 10.55 -4.83
CA ASN A 193 8.90 11.62 -4.00
C ASN A 193 7.78 12.34 -4.76
N SER A 194 6.60 12.34 -4.20
CA SER A 194 5.50 13.19 -4.65
C SER A 194 5.57 14.51 -3.88
N ASP A 195 5.41 15.64 -4.55
CA ASP A 195 5.32 16.97 -3.88
C ASP A 195 4.10 17.08 -2.95
N ARG A 196 3.25 16.07 -2.90
CA ARG A 196 2.01 16.05 -2.13
C ARG A 196 2.11 15.26 -0.83
N GLU A 197 3.03 14.32 -0.74
CA GLU A 197 3.17 13.36 0.36
C GLU A 197 4.29 13.79 1.30
N PRO A 198 4.13 13.55 2.62
CA PRO A 198 5.22 13.78 3.56
C PRO A 198 6.34 12.75 3.33
N VAL A 199 7.56 13.26 3.16
CA VAL A 199 8.76 12.44 3.01
C VAL A 199 9.64 12.62 4.23
N PHE A 200 9.93 11.52 4.91
CA PHE A 200 10.67 11.52 6.15
C PHE A 200 12.12 11.07 5.97
N THR A 201 12.99 11.59 6.81
CA THR A 201 14.40 11.19 6.96
C THR A 201 14.66 10.79 8.42
N MET A 202 15.81 10.19 8.72
CA MET A 202 16.14 9.83 10.09
C MET A 202 16.27 11.05 11.01
N ASP A 203 16.70 12.18 10.49
CA ASP A 203 16.86 13.41 11.27
C ASP A 203 15.52 13.91 11.84
N HIS A 204 14.41 13.67 11.13
CA HIS A 204 13.06 13.97 11.63
C HIS A 204 12.73 13.23 12.94
N PHE A 205 13.33 12.08 13.18
CA PHE A 205 13.04 11.22 14.31
C PHE A 205 14.12 11.25 15.42
N CYS A 206 14.95 12.30 15.46
CA CYS A 206 16.04 12.44 16.45
C CYS A 206 15.54 12.40 17.91
N HIS A 207 14.28 12.68 18.18
CA HIS A 207 13.66 12.60 19.50
C HIS A 207 12.94 11.26 19.77
N CYS A 208 12.88 10.36 18.79
CA CYS A 208 12.37 9.01 18.98
C CYS A 208 13.39 8.14 19.72
N LYS A 209 12.99 7.54 20.84
CA LYS A 209 13.88 6.70 21.67
C LYS A 209 13.86 5.22 21.29
N GLY A 210 12.81 4.76 20.68
CA GLY A 210 12.59 3.37 20.28
C GLY A 210 12.22 3.28 18.81
N PRO A 211 11.62 2.16 18.37
CA PRO A 211 11.40 1.89 16.97
C PRO A 211 10.35 2.81 16.35
N ILE A 212 10.55 3.08 15.06
CA ILE A 212 9.57 3.71 14.18
C ILE A 212 9.01 2.61 13.29
N ILE A 213 7.69 2.39 13.33
CA ILE A 213 7.03 1.31 12.59
C ILE A 213 6.02 1.91 11.61
N ALA A 214 6.25 1.68 10.33
CA ALA A 214 5.57 2.35 9.24
C ALA A 214 4.76 1.42 8.34
N GLY A 215 3.66 1.94 7.76
CA GLY A 215 2.98 1.45 6.57
C GLY A 215 3.30 2.29 5.34
N HIS A 216 2.58 2.10 4.24
CA HIS A 216 2.66 2.75 2.93
C HIS A 216 3.53 2.00 1.92
N VAL A 217 4.68 1.49 2.31
CA VAL A 217 5.55 0.74 1.40
C VAL A 217 5.33 -0.76 1.60
N HIS A 218 4.86 -1.44 0.57
CA HIS A 218 4.45 -2.85 0.62
C HIS A 218 5.60 -3.84 0.78
N VAL A 219 6.84 -3.37 0.75
CA VAL A 219 8.05 -4.18 1.00
C VAL A 219 8.51 -3.97 2.43
N ALA A 220 8.57 -5.04 3.21
CA ALA A 220 9.15 -4.98 4.55
C ALA A 220 10.63 -4.60 4.46
N GLN A 221 11.01 -3.48 5.05
CA GLN A 221 12.34 -2.88 4.98
C GLN A 221 12.75 -2.34 6.33
N CYS A 222 14.05 -2.26 6.56
CA CYS A 222 14.62 -1.69 7.77
C CYS A 222 15.73 -0.69 7.42
N PHE A 223 15.68 0.47 8.05
CA PHE A 223 16.71 1.52 7.92
C PHE A 223 17.33 1.81 9.28
N ASN A 224 18.66 1.74 9.33
CA ASN A 224 19.48 2.04 10.50
C ASN A 224 19.08 1.28 11.78
N ASN A 225 18.45 0.11 11.66
CA ASN A 225 17.90 -0.65 12.78
C ASN A 225 16.97 0.17 13.70
N HIS A 226 16.30 1.14 13.15
CA HIS A 226 15.44 2.07 13.88
C HIS A 226 14.11 2.34 13.20
N PHE A 227 14.09 2.42 11.87
CA PHE A 227 12.89 2.61 11.07
C PHE A 227 12.54 1.32 10.33
N TYR A 228 11.30 0.86 10.45
CA TYR A 228 10.83 -0.41 9.92
C TYR A 228 9.51 -0.24 9.19
N TYR A 229 9.47 -0.64 7.91
CA TYR A 229 8.20 -0.84 7.22
C TYR A 229 7.65 -2.22 7.50
N CYS A 230 6.36 -2.33 7.86
CA CYS A 230 5.67 -3.61 7.97
C CYS A 230 5.62 -4.34 6.63
N GLY A 231 5.55 -3.58 5.55
CA GLY A 231 5.12 -4.11 4.28
C GLY A 231 3.62 -4.38 4.26
N SER A 232 3.07 -4.74 3.11
CA SER A 232 1.67 -5.15 3.07
C SER A 232 1.43 -6.46 3.81
N ALA A 233 0.24 -6.60 4.39
CA ALA A 233 -0.13 -7.79 5.16
C ALA A 233 -0.09 -9.07 4.31
N LEU A 234 -0.46 -8.97 3.03
CA LEU A 234 -0.52 -10.09 2.08
C LEU A 234 0.18 -9.70 0.76
N ARG A 235 0.42 -10.69 -0.09
CA ARG A 235 0.77 -10.44 -1.49
C ARG A 235 -0.49 -10.17 -2.28
N TYR A 236 -0.49 -9.08 -3.03
CA TYR A 236 -1.64 -8.63 -3.81
C TYR A 236 -1.40 -8.65 -5.31
N ARG A 237 -0.13 -8.58 -5.74
CA ARG A 237 0.24 -8.37 -7.14
C ARG A 237 1.41 -9.25 -7.56
N PHE A 238 1.54 -9.43 -8.86
CA PHE A 238 2.73 -10.00 -9.48
C PHE A 238 3.94 -9.10 -9.23
N GLY A 239 5.10 -9.73 -8.96
CA GLY A 239 6.34 -9.01 -8.62
C GLY A 239 6.52 -8.74 -7.12
N GLU A 240 5.54 -9.05 -6.29
CA GLU A 240 5.67 -9.00 -4.83
C GLU A 240 6.24 -10.33 -4.31
N GLU A 241 7.53 -10.52 -4.45
CA GLU A 241 8.23 -11.77 -4.04
C GLU A 241 8.65 -11.75 -2.56
N GLN A 242 8.66 -10.59 -1.93
CA GLN A 242 9.13 -10.39 -0.57
C GLN A 242 8.19 -11.03 0.46
N HIS A 243 8.74 -11.30 1.66
CA HIS A 243 7.95 -11.76 2.79
C HIS A 243 6.90 -10.72 3.19
N LYS A 244 5.71 -11.19 3.49
CA LYS A 244 4.57 -10.40 3.95
C LYS A 244 4.25 -10.80 5.38
N GLY A 245 3.77 -9.85 6.18
CA GLY A 245 3.53 -10.17 7.58
C GLY A 245 3.28 -8.95 8.45
N PHE A 246 3.68 -9.07 9.70
CA PHE A 246 3.50 -8.05 10.72
C PHE A 246 4.63 -8.12 11.75
N TYR A 247 4.77 -7.06 12.53
CA TYR A 247 5.74 -7.03 13.61
C TYR A 247 5.12 -7.33 14.98
N ILE A 248 5.85 -8.08 15.80
CA ILE A 248 5.65 -8.16 17.25
C ILE A 248 6.81 -7.43 17.89
N LEU A 249 6.48 -6.38 18.67
CA LEU A 249 7.45 -5.55 19.38
C LEU A 249 7.39 -5.84 20.87
N LEU A 250 8.54 -6.15 21.45
CA LEU A 250 8.77 -6.09 22.89
C LEU A 250 9.63 -4.87 23.18
N HIS A 251 9.12 -3.91 23.95
CA HIS A 251 9.83 -2.67 24.26
C HIS A 251 9.96 -2.49 25.77
N ASP A 252 11.16 -2.55 26.27
CA ASP A 252 11.50 -2.21 27.66
C ASP A 252 11.66 -0.68 27.77
N LEU A 253 10.72 -0.04 28.44
CA LEU A 253 10.65 1.43 28.53
C LEU A 253 11.69 1.99 29.50
N ASP A 254 12.19 1.18 30.45
CA ASP A 254 13.20 1.58 31.41
C ASP A 254 14.59 1.63 30.78
N THR A 255 14.97 0.58 30.06
CA THR A 255 16.26 0.50 29.38
C THR A 255 16.24 1.07 27.95
N ARG A 256 15.05 1.28 27.40
CA ARG A 256 14.81 1.67 26.01
C ARG A 256 15.29 0.62 25.00
N TYR A 257 15.60 -0.57 25.48
CA TYR A 257 15.89 -1.70 24.61
C TYR A 257 14.60 -2.24 24.01
N TYR A 258 14.64 -2.60 22.74
CA TYR A 258 13.50 -3.25 22.09
C TYR A 258 13.95 -4.45 21.27
N TYR A 259 13.05 -5.40 21.16
CA TYR A 259 13.16 -6.55 20.28
C TYR A 259 11.97 -6.55 19.32
N LEU A 260 12.26 -6.53 18.04
CA LEU A 260 11.27 -6.54 16.97
C LEU A 260 11.36 -7.86 16.22
N HIS A 261 10.27 -8.59 16.18
CA HIS A 261 10.14 -9.85 15.47
C HIS A 261 9.18 -9.70 14.31
N PHE A 262 9.63 -10.03 13.09
CA PHE A 262 8.76 -10.11 11.92
C PHE A 262 8.10 -11.49 11.88
N GLU A 263 6.79 -11.52 11.94
CA GLU A 263 5.99 -12.73 11.85
C GLU A 263 5.39 -12.83 10.46
N GLU A 264 5.81 -13.84 9.70
CA GLU A 264 5.40 -14.03 8.32
C GLU A 264 3.96 -14.51 8.21
N ILE A 265 3.19 -13.89 7.31
CA ILE A 265 1.88 -14.36 6.84
C ILE A 265 2.09 -15.04 5.50
N LYS A 266 1.76 -16.32 5.43
CA LYS A 266 1.74 -17.06 4.17
C LYS A 266 0.52 -16.63 3.37
N SER A 267 0.77 -15.98 2.27
CA SER A 267 -0.26 -15.50 1.36
C SER A 267 -0.12 -16.14 -0.02
N PHE A 268 -0.88 -15.66 -0.99
CA PHE A 268 -0.85 -16.15 -2.35
C PHE A 268 0.56 -16.13 -2.94
N ARG A 269 0.86 -17.15 -3.74
CA ARG A 269 2.08 -17.21 -4.55
C ARG A 269 1.76 -16.80 -5.97
N TYR A 270 2.52 -15.84 -6.46
CA TYR A 270 2.43 -15.31 -7.82
C TYR A 270 3.69 -15.71 -8.57
N ASP A 271 3.56 -16.07 -9.84
CA ASP A 271 4.70 -16.32 -10.72
C ASP A 271 4.45 -15.75 -12.12
N THR A 272 5.53 -15.35 -12.80
CA THR A 272 5.48 -14.84 -14.16
C THR A 272 6.31 -15.71 -15.06
N ILE A 273 5.70 -16.22 -16.11
CA ILE A 273 6.34 -17.05 -17.14
C ILE A 273 6.49 -16.22 -18.41
N ASN A 274 7.69 -16.15 -18.94
CA ASN A 274 7.93 -15.60 -20.28
C ASN A 274 7.83 -16.71 -21.32
N LEU A 275 6.80 -16.65 -22.19
CA LEU A 275 6.64 -17.62 -23.28
C LEU A 275 7.72 -17.52 -24.35
N ASP A 276 8.40 -16.39 -24.47
CA ASP A 276 9.49 -16.27 -25.45
C ASP A 276 10.66 -17.20 -25.13
N ASP A 277 10.82 -17.58 -23.85
CA ASP A 277 11.81 -18.59 -23.42
C ASP A 277 11.36 -20.02 -23.76
N MET A 278 10.10 -20.20 -24.14
CA MET A 278 9.45 -21.46 -24.43
C MET A 278 9.05 -21.63 -25.90
N LEU A 279 9.63 -20.84 -26.78
CA LEU A 279 9.25 -20.78 -28.22
C LEU A 279 9.28 -22.14 -28.94
N ASN A 280 10.00 -23.12 -28.42
CA ASN A 280 10.13 -24.47 -29.02
C ASN A 280 9.11 -25.48 -28.47
N LEU A 281 8.30 -25.11 -27.47
CA LEU A 281 7.29 -25.99 -26.89
C LEU A 281 5.99 -25.92 -27.70
N ASP A 282 5.36 -27.06 -27.91
CA ASP A 282 4.01 -27.05 -28.45
C ASP A 282 2.99 -26.51 -27.43
N PRO A 283 1.78 -26.15 -27.85
CA PRO A 283 0.76 -25.62 -26.93
C PRO A 283 0.41 -26.58 -25.78
N LYS A 284 0.46 -27.89 -26.01
CA LYS A 284 0.15 -28.90 -24.99
C LYS A 284 1.24 -28.93 -23.93
N GLU A 285 2.51 -28.91 -24.34
CA GLU A 285 3.65 -28.87 -23.41
C GLU A 285 3.63 -27.60 -22.57
N THR A 286 3.29 -26.45 -23.17
CA THR A 286 3.12 -25.19 -22.45
C THR A 286 2.00 -25.26 -21.42
N VAL A 287 0.83 -25.80 -21.78
CA VAL A 287 -0.30 -26.01 -20.85
C VAL A 287 0.08 -26.99 -19.73
N GLU A 288 0.77 -28.07 -20.05
CA GLU A 288 1.25 -29.01 -19.03
C GLU A 288 2.24 -28.37 -18.05
N TYR A 289 3.14 -27.51 -18.55
CA TYR A 289 4.07 -26.78 -17.71
C TYR A 289 3.34 -25.81 -16.76
N ILE A 290 2.40 -25.03 -17.26
CA ILE A 290 1.58 -24.12 -16.45
C ILE A 290 0.80 -24.90 -15.40
N ASN A 291 0.20 -26.03 -15.78
CA ASN A 291 -0.54 -26.88 -14.84
C ASN A 291 0.37 -27.50 -13.76
N LYS A 292 1.61 -27.85 -14.09
CA LYS A 292 2.61 -28.31 -13.11
C LYS A 292 2.97 -27.22 -12.11
N LEU A 293 3.11 -25.97 -12.56
CA LEU A 293 3.34 -24.83 -11.67
C LEU A 293 2.15 -24.62 -10.73
N LYS A 294 0.92 -24.69 -11.23
CA LYS A 294 -0.29 -24.63 -10.38
C LYS A 294 -0.28 -25.75 -9.35
N ALA A 295 0.04 -26.98 -9.76
CA ALA A 295 0.11 -28.14 -8.86
C ALA A 295 1.24 -28.03 -7.82
N SER A 296 2.29 -27.23 -8.08
CA SER A 296 3.36 -26.96 -7.13
C SER A 296 2.99 -25.91 -6.07
N GLY A 297 1.75 -25.39 -6.11
CA GLY A 297 1.20 -24.44 -5.13
C GLY A 297 1.37 -22.97 -5.51
N ILE A 298 1.53 -22.64 -6.80
CA ILE A 298 1.45 -21.28 -7.30
C ILE A 298 0.00 -20.92 -7.53
N ASP A 299 -0.50 -19.90 -6.85
CA ASP A 299 -1.92 -19.53 -6.88
C ASP A 299 -2.29 -18.73 -8.12
N ASN A 300 -1.40 -17.83 -8.57
CA ASN A 300 -1.63 -16.99 -9.72
C ASN A 300 -0.41 -17.03 -10.66
N ILE A 301 -0.67 -17.23 -11.93
CA ILE A 301 0.37 -17.29 -12.95
C ILE A 301 0.09 -16.23 -14.01
N ARG A 302 1.06 -15.37 -14.28
CA ARG A 302 1.06 -14.44 -15.38
C ARG A 302 1.92 -15.01 -16.51
N VAL A 303 1.35 -15.08 -17.69
CA VAL A 303 2.02 -15.53 -18.90
C VAL A 303 2.26 -14.30 -19.78
N GLU A 304 3.50 -13.90 -19.94
CA GLU A 304 3.93 -12.77 -20.76
C GLU A 304 4.58 -13.27 -22.06
N PHE A 305 4.44 -12.49 -23.13
CA PHE A 305 5.14 -12.71 -24.40
C PHE A 305 5.31 -11.37 -25.12
N THR A 306 6.46 -11.24 -25.80
CA THR A 306 6.84 -10.05 -26.56
C THR A 306 6.81 -10.29 -28.06
N ARG A 307 6.71 -11.56 -28.50
CA ARG A 307 6.71 -11.97 -29.90
C ARG A 307 5.41 -12.67 -30.27
N SER A 308 4.94 -12.46 -31.49
CA SER A 308 3.79 -13.18 -32.02
C SER A 308 4.09 -14.67 -32.09
N ASN A 309 3.22 -15.47 -31.50
CA ASN A 309 3.30 -16.92 -31.51
C ASN A 309 1.93 -17.50 -31.87
N ASP A 310 1.87 -18.37 -32.88
CA ASP A 310 0.62 -19.00 -33.35
C ASP A 310 -0.05 -19.84 -32.25
N ASN A 311 0.74 -20.35 -31.31
CA ASN A 311 0.27 -21.16 -30.19
C ASN A 311 -0.46 -20.31 -29.11
N LEU A 312 -0.25 -19.02 -29.12
CA LEU A 312 -0.83 -18.11 -28.12
C LEU A 312 -2.35 -18.14 -28.07
N ASN A 313 -3.00 -18.18 -29.24
CA ASN A 313 -4.46 -18.23 -29.31
C ASN A 313 -5.01 -19.52 -28.69
N ILE A 314 -4.30 -20.62 -28.82
CA ILE A 314 -4.66 -21.91 -28.23
C ILE A 314 -4.56 -21.82 -26.68
N ILE A 315 -3.50 -21.23 -26.17
CA ILE A 315 -3.27 -21.05 -24.75
C ILE A 315 -4.30 -20.10 -24.16
N LYS A 316 -4.59 -18.98 -24.86
CA LYS A 316 -5.64 -18.01 -24.46
C LYS A 316 -7.00 -18.68 -24.37
N GLU A 317 -7.37 -19.48 -25.36
CA GLU A 317 -8.67 -20.16 -25.37
C GLU A 317 -8.75 -21.23 -24.27
N TYR A 318 -7.67 -21.98 -24.02
CA TYR A 318 -7.63 -22.99 -22.98
C TYR A 318 -7.84 -22.39 -21.57
N TYR A 319 -7.24 -21.21 -21.29
CA TYR A 319 -7.33 -20.55 -19.99
C TYR A 319 -8.36 -19.41 -19.92
N ARG A 320 -9.22 -19.27 -20.94
CA ARG A 320 -10.18 -18.17 -21.06
C ARG A 320 -11.03 -17.92 -19.82
N ASN A 321 -11.42 -18.98 -19.11
CA ASN A 321 -12.27 -18.90 -17.92
C ASN A 321 -11.48 -19.11 -16.61
N ASN A 322 -10.17 -19.14 -16.66
CA ASN A 322 -9.35 -19.37 -15.49
C ASN A 322 -8.82 -18.04 -14.93
N GLN A 323 -9.46 -17.52 -13.88
CA GLN A 323 -9.09 -16.23 -13.28
C GLN A 323 -7.69 -16.22 -12.64
N SER A 324 -7.13 -17.38 -12.33
CA SER A 324 -5.81 -17.49 -11.73
C SER A 324 -4.66 -17.57 -12.75
N ILE A 325 -4.98 -17.51 -14.04
CA ILE A 325 -3.98 -17.46 -15.11
C ILE A 325 -4.27 -16.25 -15.99
N MET A 326 -3.36 -15.28 -15.90
CA MET A 326 -3.42 -14.03 -16.66
C MET A 326 -2.49 -14.12 -17.86
N ILE A 327 -3.00 -13.86 -19.06
CA ILE A 327 -2.18 -13.81 -20.27
C ILE A 327 -2.02 -12.36 -20.70
N LYS A 328 -0.78 -11.86 -20.64
CA LYS A 328 -0.41 -10.48 -20.97
C LYS A 328 0.24 -10.40 -22.33
N ASP A 329 -0.41 -9.71 -23.24
CA ASP A 329 0.04 -9.47 -24.61
C ASP A 329 0.78 -8.13 -24.70
N GLU A 330 2.08 -8.13 -24.36
CA GLU A 330 2.88 -6.91 -24.36
C GLU A 330 3.00 -6.27 -25.76
N LEU A 331 2.97 -7.07 -26.80
CA LEU A 331 2.99 -6.56 -28.18
C LEU A 331 1.74 -5.74 -28.47
N ARG A 332 0.56 -6.25 -28.07
CA ARG A 332 -0.71 -5.54 -28.23
C ARG A 332 -0.79 -4.30 -27.35
N GLU A 333 -0.31 -4.40 -26.12
CA GLU A 333 -0.25 -3.25 -25.19
C GLU A 333 0.68 -2.16 -25.73
N ALA A 334 1.86 -2.51 -26.22
CA ALA A 334 2.78 -1.57 -26.85
C ALA A 334 2.19 -0.91 -28.11
N GLN A 335 1.45 -1.68 -28.93
CA GLN A 335 0.75 -1.13 -30.12
C GLN A 335 -0.38 -0.18 -29.72
N LEU A 336 -1.13 -0.49 -28.66
CA LEU A 336 -2.18 0.39 -28.13
C LEU A 336 -1.58 1.68 -27.57
N ALA A 337 -0.55 1.57 -26.73
CA ALA A 337 0.16 2.73 -26.19
C ALA A 337 0.76 3.64 -27.28
N ALA A 338 1.30 3.05 -28.36
CA ALA A 338 1.77 3.82 -29.51
C ALA A 338 0.64 4.55 -30.22
N LYS A 339 -0.54 3.90 -30.39
CA LYS A 339 -1.74 4.55 -30.95
C LYS A 339 -2.25 5.68 -30.07
N ASP A 340 -2.32 5.46 -28.76
CA ASP A 340 -2.76 6.46 -27.80
C ASP A 340 -1.82 7.67 -27.78
N LYS A 341 -0.51 7.42 -27.86
CA LYS A 341 0.48 8.50 -27.99
C LYS A 341 0.29 9.30 -29.28
N ILE A 342 0.12 8.63 -30.42
CA ILE A 342 -0.16 9.30 -31.71
C ILE A 342 -1.45 10.11 -31.62
N MET A 343 -2.47 9.58 -30.94
CA MET A 343 -3.75 10.28 -30.76
C MET A 343 -3.61 11.49 -29.81
N ALA A 344 -2.85 11.34 -28.72
CA ALA A 344 -2.54 12.45 -27.81
C ALA A 344 -1.72 13.55 -28.50
N ASP A 345 -0.73 13.18 -29.30
CA ASP A 345 0.08 14.12 -30.09
C ASP A 345 -0.81 14.88 -31.09
N ARG A 346 -1.74 14.20 -31.79
CA ARG A 346 -2.71 14.84 -32.69
C ARG A 346 -3.69 15.76 -31.92
N ILE A 347 -4.21 15.34 -30.78
CA ILE A 347 -5.06 16.21 -29.96
C ILE A 347 -4.29 17.46 -29.51
N SER A 348 -3.02 17.31 -29.14
CA SER A 348 -2.15 18.45 -28.79
C SER A 348 -1.92 19.38 -29.99
N GLU A 349 -1.67 18.81 -31.17
CA GLU A 349 -1.46 19.55 -32.43
C GLU A 349 -2.66 20.41 -32.83
N TYR A 350 -3.89 19.92 -32.55
CA TYR A 350 -5.14 20.63 -32.86
C TYR A 350 -5.82 21.25 -31.64
N SER A 351 -5.11 21.37 -30.52
CA SER A 351 -5.68 21.93 -29.25
C SER A 351 -6.23 23.34 -29.39
N TYR A 352 -5.72 24.13 -30.33
CA TYR A 352 -6.20 25.46 -30.65
C TYR A 352 -7.66 25.51 -31.12
N VAL A 353 -8.20 24.38 -31.61
CA VAL A 353 -9.64 24.30 -32.03
C VAL A 353 -10.57 24.47 -30.84
N LEU A 354 -10.09 24.13 -29.64
CA LEU A 354 -10.82 24.26 -28.38
C LEU A 354 -10.52 25.55 -27.61
N ASP A 355 -9.66 26.42 -28.16
CA ASP A 355 -9.30 27.69 -27.52
C ASP A 355 -10.44 28.71 -27.69
N LYS A 356 -11.13 29.02 -26.60
CA LYS A 356 -12.27 29.98 -26.56
C LYS A 356 -11.86 31.42 -26.89
N ASN A 357 -10.59 31.73 -26.90
CA ASN A 357 -10.07 33.05 -27.19
C ASN A 357 -9.83 33.26 -28.71
N LEU A 358 -9.86 32.19 -29.51
CA LEU A 358 -9.72 32.27 -30.96
C LEU A 358 -11.07 32.35 -31.65
N SER A 359 -11.15 33.22 -32.65
CA SER A 359 -12.31 33.29 -33.55
C SER A 359 -12.32 32.11 -34.53
N GLU A 360 -13.48 31.79 -35.09
CA GLU A 360 -13.62 30.73 -36.09
C GLU A 360 -12.68 30.93 -37.27
N TYR A 361 -12.45 32.17 -37.69
CA TYR A 361 -11.53 32.50 -38.77
C TYR A 361 -10.04 32.20 -38.38
N GLU A 362 -9.65 32.51 -37.15
CA GLU A 362 -8.29 32.22 -36.67
C GLU A 362 -8.04 30.71 -36.56
N ILE A 363 -9.02 29.96 -36.13
CA ILE A 363 -8.98 28.50 -36.07
C ILE A 363 -8.81 27.94 -37.51
N LEU A 364 -9.65 28.42 -38.43
CA LEU A 364 -9.62 27.95 -39.82
C LEU A 364 -8.30 28.30 -40.55
N VAL A 365 -7.77 29.51 -40.33
CA VAL A 365 -6.47 29.92 -40.85
C VAL A 365 -5.35 29.05 -40.32
N ARG A 366 -5.34 28.76 -39.00
CA ARG A 366 -4.33 27.84 -38.40
C ARG A 366 -4.42 26.46 -39.02
N TYR A 367 -5.63 25.93 -39.18
CA TYR A 367 -5.85 24.63 -39.78
C TYR A 367 -5.36 24.56 -41.25
N ILE A 368 -5.67 25.59 -42.07
CA ILE A 368 -5.25 25.68 -43.48
C ILE A 368 -3.72 25.75 -43.55
N ASN A 369 -3.11 26.65 -42.81
CA ASN A 369 -1.65 26.84 -42.80
C ASN A 369 -0.89 25.62 -42.30
N GLN A 370 -1.47 24.83 -41.39
CA GLN A 370 -0.90 23.60 -40.88
C GLN A 370 -0.96 22.42 -41.87
N ASN A 371 -2.06 22.35 -42.64
CA ASN A 371 -2.33 21.16 -43.46
C ASN A 371 -2.10 21.35 -44.95
N MET A 372 -1.97 22.57 -45.46
CA MET A 372 -1.84 22.87 -46.89
C MET A 372 -0.42 23.27 -47.33
N GLY A 373 0.59 22.93 -46.60
CA GLY A 373 2.03 22.77 -46.92
C GLY A 373 2.79 23.91 -47.57
N HIS A 374 2.19 24.79 -48.36
CA HIS A 374 2.91 25.88 -49.09
C HIS A 374 2.07 27.17 -49.28
N THR A 375 0.88 27.25 -48.71
CA THR A 375 0.01 28.41 -48.87
C THR A 375 -0.28 28.99 -47.49
N TYR A 376 0.42 30.05 -47.14
CA TYR A 376 0.07 30.82 -45.94
C TYR A 376 -1.07 31.77 -46.28
N ILE A 377 -2.20 31.63 -45.59
CA ILE A 377 -3.35 32.53 -45.66
C ILE A 377 -3.49 33.32 -44.36
N THR A 378 -3.85 34.57 -44.48
CA THR A 378 -4.17 35.44 -43.32
C THR A 378 -5.66 35.44 -43.03
N VAL A 379 -6.05 35.92 -41.83
CA VAL A 379 -7.49 36.04 -41.43
C VAL A 379 -8.22 37.02 -42.37
N GLU A 380 -7.56 38.10 -42.79
CA GLU A 380 -8.13 39.09 -43.73
C GLU A 380 -8.37 38.48 -45.12
N GLU A 381 -7.40 37.77 -45.69
CA GLU A 381 -7.52 37.07 -46.95
C GLU A 381 -8.63 36.01 -46.91
N LEU A 382 -8.73 35.24 -45.81
CA LEU A 382 -9.80 34.26 -45.66
C LEU A 382 -11.20 34.91 -45.59
N LYS A 383 -11.30 36.04 -44.86
CA LYS A 383 -12.56 36.82 -44.82
C LYS A 383 -12.96 37.36 -46.20
N ASP A 384 -11.95 37.82 -46.99
CA ASP A 384 -12.22 38.33 -48.34
C ASP A 384 -12.67 37.22 -49.30
N ILE A 385 -12.10 36.01 -49.20
CA ILE A 385 -12.51 34.84 -49.98
C ILE A 385 -13.96 34.38 -49.62
N LEU A 386 -14.33 34.49 -48.34
CA LEU A 386 -15.61 34.02 -47.85
C LEU A 386 -16.73 35.10 -47.85
N LYS A 387 -16.46 36.30 -48.38
CA LYS A 387 -17.52 37.32 -48.60
C LYS A 387 -18.53 36.78 -49.60
N PRO A 388 -19.81 36.82 -49.28
CA PRO A 388 -20.83 36.49 -50.27
C PRO A 388 -20.72 37.47 -51.45
N ILE A 389 -20.72 36.90 -52.66
CA ILE A 389 -20.70 37.63 -53.93
C ILE A 389 -22.00 38.43 -54.07
#